data_d038f1fc580804f995b724510ebba4bd
#
_entry.id   d038f1fc580804f995b724510ebba4bd
#
_cell.length_a   1.000
_cell.length_b   1.000
_cell.length_c   1.000
_cell.angle_alpha   90.00
_cell.angle_beta   90.00
_cell.angle_gamma   90.00
#
_symmetry.space_group_name_H-M   'P 1'
#
loop_
_entity.id
_entity.type
_entity.pdbx_description
1 polymer ?
#
loop_
_entity_poly.entity_id
_entity_poly.type
_entity_poly.pdbx_seq_one_letter_code
_entity_poly.pdbx_strand_id
1 'polypeptide(L)'
;MQTRLEPITFITGNKKKLEEVQAIIPYVHAKSMELPEIQSLDMREVVAYKIKHALAQCNAPIIVEDTAVYMDCLKSQDGTPGLPGPFVKWFLETIGNRQLYEIACCFNNMRAYGKTVVGYAPDAYTILFFEGEVHGTIVEPTGEQGFGWDFVFKPDSCGVTLGSLPLEERIKCNQRGIAVQKLKEYLEKG
;
A
#
# COMPACT_ATOMS: atom_id res chain seq x y z
N MET A 1 -28.62 -12.16 15.42
CA MET A 1 -27.35 -12.59 16.02
C MET A 1 -26.29 -11.65 15.48
N GLN A 2 -25.69 -10.82 16.33
CA GLN A 2 -24.49 -10.06 15.92
C GLN A 2 -23.36 -11.07 15.74
N THR A 3 -22.98 -11.32 14.54
CA THR A 3 -21.74 -12.06 14.21
C THR A 3 -20.58 -11.27 14.85
N ARG A 4 -20.01 -11.82 15.90
CA ARG A 4 -18.82 -11.27 16.54
C ARG A 4 -17.69 -11.46 15.53
N LEU A 5 -17.36 -10.41 14.79
CA LEU A 5 -16.23 -10.44 13.88
C LEU A 5 -14.97 -10.80 14.68
N GLU A 6 -14.33 -11.89 14.32
CA GLU A 6 -13.07 -12.30 14.95
C GLU A 6 -12.00 -11.22 14.75
N PRO A 7 -11.17 -10.97 15.77
CA PRO A 7 -10.12 -9.96 15.63
C PRO A 7 -9.14 -10.39 14.55
N ILE A 8 -8.91 -9.52 13.57
CA ILE A 8 -7.99 -9.74 12.46
C ILE A 8 -6.62 -9.17 12.83
N THR A 9 -5.57 -9.95 12.64
CA THR A 9 -4.20 -9.51 12.91
C THR A 9 -3.55 -8.94 11.65
N PHE A 10 -3.18 -7.67 11.66
CA PHE A 10 -2.39 -7.05 10.61
C PHE A 10 -0.90 -7.18 10.92
N ILE A 11 -0.18 -7.91 10.09
CA ILE A 11 1.26 -8.10 10.24
C ILE A 11 1.98 -6.88 9.67
N THR A 12 2.33 -5.96 10.54
CA THR A 12 3.03 -4.71 10.18
C THR A 12 3.76 -4.13 11.38
N GLY A 13 4.95 -3.58 11.15
CA GLY A 13 5.67 -2.71 12.09
C GLY A 13 5.40 -1.21 11.84
N ASN A 14 4.66 -0.88 10.77
CA ASN A 14 4.40 0.52 10.38
C ASN A 14 3.11 1.04 11.01
N LYS A 15 3.25 1.91 12.02
CA LYS A 15 2.11 2.51 12.74
C LYS A 15 1.18 3.31 11.84
N LYS A 16 1.73 4.03 10.84
CA LYS A 16 0.92 4.83 9.91
C LYS A 16 0.03 3.96 9.02
N LYS A 17 0.55 2.81 8.56
CA LYS A 17 -0.25 1.82 7.83
C LYS A 17 -1.40 1.27 8.70
N LEU A 18 -1.11 0.98 9.98
CA LEU A 18 -2.12 0.52 10.92
C LEU A 18 -3.21 1.57 11.15
N GLU A 19 -2.85 2.83 11.36
CA GLU A 19 -3.78 3.94 11.53
C GLU A 19 -4.76 4.05 10.35
N GLU A 20 -4.26 3.94 9.12
CA GLU A 20 -5.10 3.97 7.91
C GLU A 20 -6.04 2.76 7.82
N VAL A 21 -5.56 1.56 8.17
CA VAL A 21 -6.39 0.35 8.18
C VAL A 21 -7.46 0.42 9.27
N GLN A 22 -7.11 0.85 10.49
CA GLN A 22 -8.03 0.96 11.62
C GLN A 22 -9.09 2.04 11.43
N ALA A 23 -8.80 3.09 10.69
CA ALA A 23 -9.80 4.10 10.33
C ALA A 23 -10.95 3.52 9.48
N ILE A 24 -10.73 2.39 8.79
CA ILE A 24 -11.71 1.71 7.95
C ILE A 24 -12.25 0.46 8.64
N ILE A 25 -11.37 -0.35 9.26
CA ILE A 25 -11.69 -1.60 9.97
C ILE A 25 -11.17 -1.49 11.42
N PRO A 26 -11.95 -0.93 12.36
CA PRO A 26 -11.46 -0.57 13.70
C PRO A 26 -11.02 -1.74 14.58
N TYR A 27 -11.48 -2.95 14.30
CA TYR A 27 -11.17 -4.16 15.09
C TYR A 27 -9.92 -4.91 14.61
N VAL A 28 -9.15 -4.35 13.69
CA VAL A 28 -7.84 -4.87 13.27
C VAL A 28 -6.78 -4.53 14.32
N HIS A 29 -5.95 -5.49 14.68
CA HIS A 29 -4.83 -5.32 15.60
C HIS A 29 -3.51 -5.54 14.88
N ALA A 30 -2.47 -4.77 15.22
CA ALA A 30 -1.16 -4.98 14.66
C ALA A 30 -0.37 -6.05 15.44
N LYS A 31 0.40 -6.84 14.69
CA LYS A 31 1.50 -7.64 15.21
C LYS A 31 2.75 -7.31 14.40
N SER A 32 3.76 -6.73 15.06
CA SER A 32 5.07 -6.52 14.43
C SER A 32 5.78 -7.86 14.28
N MET A 33 6.22 -8.14 13.05
CA MET A 33 6.94 -9.36 12.70
C MET A 33 7.89 -9.04 11.54
N GLU A 34 9.13 -9.46 11.65
CA GLU A 34 10.04 -9.44 10.51
C GLU A 34 9.66 -10.56 9.55
N LEU A 35 9.22 -10.17 8.35
CA LEU A 35 8.90 -11.07 7.27
C LEU A 35 9.97 -10.94 6.18
N PRO A 36 10.47 -12.04 5.63
CA PRO A 36 11.35 -11.96 4.48
C PRO A 36 10.59 -11.39 3.28
N GLU A 37 11.21 -10.47 2.57
CA GLU A 37 10.67 -9.87 1.35
C GLU A 37 11.42 -10.42 0.15
N ILE A 38 10.70 -11.10 -0.74
CA ILE A 38 11.26 -11.56 -2.01
C ILE A 38 11.40 -10.37 -2.97
N GLN A 39 12.37 -10.46 -3.85
CA GLN A 39 12.52 -9.50 -4.94
C GLN A 39 11.63 -9.92 -6.12
N SER A 40 10.50 -9.27 -6.27
CA SER A 40 9.57 -9.47 -7.37
C SER A 40 8.89 -8.16 -7.75
N LEU A 41 8.56 -7.98 -9.02
CA LEU A 41 7.69 -6.90 -9.50
C LEU A 41 6.20 -7.25 -9.36
N ASP A 42 5.87 -8.53 -9.16
CA ASP A 42 4.51 -8.97 -8.87
C ASP A 42 4.19 -8.78 -7.39
N MET A 43 3.38 -7.78 -7.08
CA MET A 43 2.95 -7.49 -5.71
C MET A 43 2.14 -8.62 -5.06
N ARG A 44 1.38 -9.40 -5.85
CA ARG A 44 0.64 -10.54 -5.30
C ARG A 44 1.59 -11.64 -4.85
N GLU A 45 2.65 -11.89 -5.61
CA GLU A 45 3.69 -12.83 -5.24
C GLU A 45 4.38 -12.41 -3.93
N VAL A 46 4.76 -11.12 -3.82
CA VAL A 46 5.35 -10.55 -2.58
C VAL A 46 4.42 -10.73 -1.39
N VAL A 47 3.15 -10.37 -1.52
CA VAL A 47 2.16 -10.46 -0.45
C VAL A 47 1.86 -11.92 -0.09
N ALA A 48 1.71 -12.82 -1.07
CA ALA A 48 1.50 -14.25 -0.81
C ALA A 48 2.68 -14.87 -0.06
N TYR A 49 3.90 -14.49 -0.42
CA TYR A 49 5.11 -14.96 0.27
C TYR A 49 5.13 -14.50 1.72
N LYS A 50 4.87 -13.22 1.97
CA LYS A 50 4.75 -12.65 3.32
C LYS A 50 3.69 -13.38 4.16
N ILE A 51 2.50 -13.64 3.61
CA ILE A 51 1.41 -14.36 4.30
C ILE A 51 1.86 -15.76 4.71
N LYS A 52 2.46 -16.53 3.80
CA LYS A 52 2.93 -17.90 4.11
C LYS A 52 3.91 -17.91 5.29
N HIS A 53 4.83 -16.94 5.33
CA HIS A 53 5.79 -16.82 6.44
C HIS A 53 5.14 -16.35 7.75
N ALA A 54 4.14 -15.48 7.66
CA ALA A 54 3.39 -15.03 8.83
C ALA A 54 2.56 -16.18 9.43
N LEU A 55 1.87 -16.98 8.61
CA LEU A 55 1.09 -18.14 9.06
C LEU A 55 1.94 -19.24 9.71
N ALA A 56 3.24 -19.31 9.40
CA ALA A 56 4.15 -20.20 10.09
C ALA A 56 4.46 -19.78 11.54
N GLN A 57 4.11 -18.54 11.92
CA GLN A 57 4.44 -17.93 13.21
C GLN A 57 3.23 -17.38 13.97
N CYS A 58 2.06 -17.33 13.35
CA CYS A 58 0.81 -16.89 13.98
C CYS A 58 -0.41 -17.52 13.30
N ASN A 59 -1.51 -17.54 14.07
CA ASN A 59 -2.78 -18.08 13.58
C ASN A 59 -3.52 -17.05 12.70
N ALA A 60 -4.30 -17.55 11.74
CA ALA A 60 -5.31 -16.78 11.03
C ALA A 60 -6.47 -16.35 11.97
N PRO A 61 -7.27 -15.33 11.62
CA PRO A 61 -7.17 -14.57 10.38
C PRO A 61 -6.08 -13.49 10.41
N ILE A 62 -5.34 -13.34 9.32
CA ILE A 62 -4.29 -12.32 9.18
C ILE A 62 -4.45 -11.48 7.92
N ILE A 63 -3.91 -10.26 7.99
CA ILE A 63 -3.73 -9.35 6.86
C ILE A 63 -2.24 -9.07 6.70
N VAL A 64 -1.78 -9.03 5.47
CA VAL A 64 -0.48 -8.50 5.05
C VAL A 64 -0.72 -7.55 3.88
N GLU A 65 0.08 -6.50 3.74
CA GLU A 65 -0.04 -5.63 2.59
C GLU A 65 1.33 -5.28 2.02
N ASP A 66 1.30 -4.92 0.74
CA ASP A 66 2.41 -4.26 0.08
C ASP A 66 1.91 -3.06 -0.71
N THR A 67 2.76 -2.02 -0.81
CA THR A 67 2.39 -0.76 -1.48
C THR A 67 3.51 -0.33 -2.41
N ALA A 68 3.13 0.04 -3.62
CA ALA A 68 4.02 0.46 -4.68
C ALA A 68 3.62 1.82 -5.27
N VAL A 69 4.57 2.53 -5.84
CA VAL A 69 4.34 3.62 -6.79
C VAL A 69 5.06 3.29 -8.08
N TYR A 70 4.37 3.45 -9.19
CA TYR A 70 4.91 3.23 -10.52
C TYR A 70 4.97 4.55 -11.28
N MET A 71 6.14 4.89 -11.79
CA MET A 71 6.34 6.11 -12.55
C MET A 71 6.35 5.78 -14.06
N ASP A 72 5.53 6.46 -14.84
CA ASP A 72 5.42 6.22 -16.28
C ASP A 72 6.73 6.46 -17.02
N CYS A 73 7.61 7.31 -16.50
CA CYS A 73 8.95 7.54 -17.04
C CYS A 73 9.91 6.35 -16.81
N LEU A 74 9.57 5.41 -15.93
CA LEU A 74 10.37 4.23 -15.58
C LEU A 74 9.67 2.92 -15.95
N LYS A 75 8.77 2.94 -16.95
CA LYS A 75 8.14 1.74 -17.49
C LYS A 75 9.19 0.77 -18.03
N SER A 76 8.89 -0.53 -17.94
CA SER A 76 9.72 -1.54 -18.57
C SER A 76 9.65 -1.46 -20.10
N GLN A 77 10.60 -2.08 -20.79
CA GLN A 77 10.68 -2.03 -22.26
C GLN A 77 9.48 -2.66 -22.98
N ASP A 78 8.83 -3.62 -22.35
CA ASP A 78 7.62 -4.29 -22.86
C ASP A 78 6.31 -3.57 -22.49
N GLY A 79 6.41 -2.41 -21.80
CA GLY A 79 5.27 -1.61 -21.36
C GLY A 79 4.59 -2.10 -20.09
N THR A 80 5.10 -3.15 -19.44
CA THR A 80 4.61 -3.58 -18.13
C THR A 80 4.97 -2.57 -17.05
N PRO A 81 4.28 -2.59 -15.88
CA PRO A 81 4.64 -1.75 -14.75
C PRO A 81 6.12 -1.88 -14.39
N GLY A 82 6.81 -0.75 -14.31
CA GLY A 82 8.24 -0.69 -14.06
C GLY A 82 8.59 -0.28 -12.63
N LEU A 83 9.50 0.67 -12.54
CA LEU A 83 10.06 1.15 -11.28
C LEU A 83 9.41 2.48 -10.82
N PRO A 84 9.55 2.81 -9.51
CA PRO A 84 10.10 2.00 -8.42
C PRO A 84 9.33 0.72 -8.12
N GLY A 85 8.00 0.68 -8.40
CA GLY A 85 7.18 -0.49 -8.11
C GLY A 85 7.25 -0.88 -6.62
N PRO A 86 7.26 -2.18 -6.31
CA PRO A 86 7.40 -2.70 -4.95
C PRO A 86 8.71 -2.30 -4.25
N PHE A 87 9.72 -1.87 -5.02
CA PHE A 87 11.01 -1.43 -4.48
C PHE A 87 11.03 0.03 -4.02
N VAL A 88 9.88 0.71 -4.00
CA VAL A 88 9.79 2.14 -3.64
C VAL A 88 10.42 2.46 -2.27
N LYS A 89 10.37 1.55 -1.31
CA LYS A 89 11.03 1.71 -0.01
C LYS A 89 12.53 1.98 -0.18
N TRP A 90 13.21 1.17 -0.98
CA TRP A 90 14.64 1.29 -1.24
C TRP A 90 15.00 2.57 -1.99
N PHE A 91 14.14 2.99 -2.93
CA PHE A 91 14.30 4.29 -3.59
C PHE A 91 14.22 5.43 -2.58
N LEU A 92 13.21 5.43 -1.70
CA LEU A 92 13.05 6.49 -0.70
C LEU A 92 14.20 6.52 0.31
N GLU A 93 14.68 5.37 0.77
CA GLU A 93 15.80 5.26 1.70
C GLU A 93 17.13 5.69 1.07
N THR A 94 17.29 5.49 -0.25
CA THR A 94 18.53 5.76 -0.96
C THR A 94 18.57 7.19 -1.52
N ILE A 95 17.50 7.63 -2.18
CA ILE A 95 17.49 8.89 -2.91
C ILE A 95 16.46 9.91 -2.38
N GLY A 96 15.47 9.47 -1.61
CA GLY A 96 14.43 10.33 -1.04
C GLY A 96 13.40 10.87 -2.03
N ASN A 97 12.42 11.59 -1.50
CA ASN A 97 11.31 12.14 -2.29
C ASN A 97 11.75 13.18 -3.32
N ARG A 98 12.73 14.01 -2.95
CA ARG A 98 13.22 15.09 -3.85
C ARG A 98 13.77 14.52 -5.14
N GLN A 99 14.59 13.49 -5.07
CA GLN A 99 15.19 12.91 -6.27
C GLN A 99 14.20 12.06 -7.08
N LEU A 100 13.17 11.47 -6.46
CA LEU A 100 12.06 10.87 -7.23
C LEU A 100 11.38 11.92 -8.13
N TYR A 101 11.13 13.10 -7.61
CA TYR A 101 10.59 14.21 -8.40
C TYR A 101 11.56 14.64 -9.51
N GLU A 102 12.84 14.79 -9.22
CA GLU A 102 13.88 15.17 -10.20
C GLU A 102 14.00 14.15 -11.34
N ILE A 103 13.87 12.85 -11.05
CA ILE A 103 13.81 11.80 -12.09
C ILE A 103 12.64 12.07 -13.04
N ALA A 104 11.45 12.30 -12.52
CA ALA A 104 10.27 12.60 -13.34
C ALA A 104 10.49 13.86 -14.20
N CYS A 105 11.11 14.91 -13.64
CA CYS A 105 11.49 16.12 -14.37
C CYS A 105 12.47 15.83 -15.51
N CYS A 106 13.53 15.04 -15.25
CA CYS A 106 14.54 14.70 -16.27
C CYS A 106 13.94 13.99 -17.49
N PHE A 107 12.92 13.14 -17.27
CA PHE A 107 12.20 12.45 -18.35
C PHE A 107 11.03 13.27 -18.91
N ASN A 108 10.75 14.46 -18.36
CA ASN A 108 9.58 15.28 -18.70
C ASN A 108 8.26 14.48 -18.69
N ASN A 109 8.13 13.56 -17.76
CA ASN A 109 6.94 12.72 -17.58
C ASN A 109 6.66 12.50 -16.09
N MET A 110 5.66 13.23 -15.58
CA MET A 110 5.25 13.22 -14.19
C MET A 110 4.18 12.19 -13.89
N ARG A 111 3.64 11.48 -14.90
CA ARG A 111 2.56 10.51 -14.69
C ARG A 111 3.04 9.34 -13.86
N ALA A 112 2.18 8.96 -12.90
CA ALA A 112 2.44 7.86 -12.00
C ALA A 112 1.12 7.27 -11.48
N TYR A 113 1.18 6.09 -10.90
CA TYR A 113 0.08 5.55 -10.11
C TYR A 113 0.59 4.84 -8.87
N GLY A 114 -0.18 4.95 -7.80
CA GLY A 114 0.02 4.19 -6.58
C GLY A 114 -0.83 2.93 -6.57
N LYS A 115 -0.28 1.82 -6.10
CA LYS A 115 -1.00 0.56 -5.96
C LYS A 115 -0.75 -0.03 -4.58
N THR A 116 -1.80 -0.61 -3.96
CA THR A 116 -1.69 -1.42 -2.75
C THR A 116 -2.37 -2.76 -3.01
N VAL A 117 -1.71 -3.83 -2.60
CA VAL A 117 -2.27 -5.18 -2.54
C VAL A 117 -2.38 -5.58 -1.07
N VAL A 118 -3.61 -5.80 -0.62
CA VAL A 118 -3.92 -6.37 0.68
C VAL A 118 -4.20 -7.85 0.48
N GLY A 119 -3.41 -8.70 1.13
CA GLY A 119 -3.68 -10.13 1.23
C GLY A 119 -4.37 -10.43 2.56
N TYR A 120 -5.47 -11.15 2.50
CA TYR A 120 -6.20 -11.62 3.66
C TYR A 120 -6.20 -13.16 3.68
N ALA A 121 -5.74 -13.74 4.76
CA ALA A 121 -5.80 -15.17 4.99
C ALA A 121 -6.81 -15.45 6.12
N PRO A 122 -8.04 -15.91 5.78
CA PRO A 122 -9.03 -16.32 6.78
C PRO A 122 -8.62 -17.58 7.53
N ASP A 123 -7.82 -18.42 6.89
CA ASP A 123 -7.32 -19.71 7.40
C ASP A 123 -5.89 -19.97 6.87
N ALA A 124 -5.34 -21.13 7.19
CA ALA A 124 -3.98 -21.52 6.79
C ALA A 124 -3.81 -21.87 5.30
N TYR A 125 -4.89 -21.95 4.53
CA TYR A 125 -4.89 -22.49 3.16
C TYR A 125 -5.37 -21.50 2.12
N THR A 126 -6.12 -20.49 2.55
CA THR A 126 -6.78 -19.52 1.65
C THR A 126 -6.07 -18.18 1.71
N ILE A 127 -5.79 -17.60 0.54
CA ILE A 127 -5.30 -16.21 0.41
C ILE A 127 -6.20 -15.48 -0.57
N LEU A 128 -6.83 -14.41 -0.09
CA LEU A 128 -7.65 -13.50 -0.89
C LEU A 128 -6.91 -12.19 -1.09
N PHE A 129 -7.01 -11.59 -2.27
CA PHE A 129 -6.33 -10.32 -2.59
C PHE A 129 -7.34 -9.22 -2.86
N PHE A 130 -7.10 -8.07 -2.24
CA PHE A 130 -7.87 -6.84 -2.43
C PHE A 130 -6.92 -5.75 -2.89
N GLU A 131 -7.19 -5.18 -4.05
CA GLU A 131 -6.30 -4.22 -4.70
C GLU A 131 -6.94 -2.85 -4.80
N GLY A 132 -6.16 -1.83 -4.49
CA GLY A 132 -6.49 -0.44 -4.74
C GLY A 132 -5.44 0.20 -5.62
N GLU A 133 -5.88 1.03 -6.56
CA GLU A 133 -5.02 1.76 -7.49
C GLU A 133 -5.52 3.18 -7.62
N VAL A 134 -4.59 4.15 -7.65
CA VAL A 134 -4.88 5.57 -7.79
C VAL A 134 -3.88 6.18 -8.76
N HIS A 135 -4.39 6.78 -9.82
CA HIS A 135 -3.58 7.53 -10.78
C HIS A 135 -3.34 8.96 -10.30
N GLY A 136 -2.22 9.52 -10.72
CA GLY A 136 -1.81 10.85 -10.31
C GLY A 136 -0.53 11.32 -10.99
N THR A 137 0.12 12.28 -10.34
CA THR A 137 1.37 12.88 -10.80
C THR A 137 2.38 12.97 -9.67
N ILE A 138 3.64 12.75 -10.01
CA ILE A 138 4.76 13.11 -9.15
C ILE A 138 4.95 14.62 -9.23
N VAL A 139 5.00 15.26 -8.07
CA VAL A 139 5.17 16.72 -7.94
C VAL A 139 6.30 17.04 -6.97
N GLU A 140 6.71 18.30 -6.92
CA GLU A 140 7.65 18.76 -5.92
C GLU A 140 7.15 18.39 -4.49
N PRO A 141 8.03 17.89 -3.61
CA PRO A 141 7.62 17.43 -2.28
C PRO A 141 6.91 18.52 -1.48
N THR A 142 5.70 18.24 -1.03
CA THR A 142 4.88 19.16 -0.20
C THR A 142 4.10 18.40 0.87
N GLY A 143 3.72 19.13 1.95
CA GLY A 143 2.94 18.60 3.06
C GLY A 143 3.81 18.19 4.24
N GLU A 144 3.15 18.01 5.39
CA GLU A 144 3.78 17.63 6.66
C GLU A 144 3.11 16.38 7.28
N GLN A 145 2.09 15.85 6.62
CA GLN A 145 1.33 14.69 7.04
C GLN A 145 1.62 13.50 6.12
N GLY A 146 1.20 12.32 6.51
CA GLY A 146 1.48 11.13 5.71
C GLY A 146 2.84 10.51 5.98
N PHE A 147 3.34 9.70 5.03
CA PHE A 147 4.61 8.97 5.13
C PHE A 147 5.05 8.44 3.76
N GLY A 148 6.33 8.04 3.69
CA GLY A 148 6.88 7.46 2.48
C GLY A 148 6.85 8.46 1.31
N TRP A 149 6.21 8.10 0.23
CA TRP A 149 6.09 8.90 -0.99
C TRP A 149 4.82 9.77 -1.07
N ASP A 150 4.02 9.83 -0.01
CA ASP A 150 2.83 10.69 0.05
C ASP A 150 3.14 12.16 -0.25
N PHE A 151 4.36 12.61 0.08
CA PHE A 151 4.78 13.99 -0.10
C PHE A 151 5.01 14.40 -1.55
N VAL A 152 5.22 13.46 -2.45
CA VAL A 152 5.48 13.72 -3.88
C VAL A 152 4.38 13.25 -4.81
N PHE A 153 3.38 12.55 -4.29
CA PHE A 153 2.30 12.01 -5.11
C PHE A 153 1.02 12.81 -4.91
N LYS A 154 0.54 13.37 -6.00
CA LYS A 154 -0.72 14.09 -6.10
C LYS A 154 -1.72 13.25 -6.89
N PRO A 155 -2.73 12.64 -6.24
CA PRO A 155 -3.81 11.93 -6.94
C PRO A 155 -4.59 12.85 -7.90
N ASP A 156 -5.04 12.32 -9.01
CA ASP A 156 -5.88 13.06 -9.96
C ASP A 156 -7.20 13.54 -9.35
N SER A 157 -7.71 12.80 -8.37
CA SER A 157 -8.93 13.13 -7.62
C SER A 157 -8.73 14.23 -6.56
N CYS A 158 -7.48 14.58 -6.25
CA CYS A 158 -7.14 15.54 -5.19
C CYS A 158 -6.31 16.70 -5.77
N GLY A 159 -6.57 17.91 -5.31
CA GLY A 159 -5.83 19.10 -5.74
C GLY A 159 -4.43 19.21 -5.15
N VAL A 160 -4.09 18.37 -4.15
CA VAL A 160 -2.87 18.43 -3.34
C VAL A 160 -2.23 17.05 -3.20
N THR A 161 -1.00 16.99 -2.68
CA THR A 161 -0.33 15.72 -2.38
C THR A 161 -1.01 14.96 -1.24
N LEU A 162 -0.87 13.63 -1.21
CA LEU A 162 -1.34 12.82 -0.08
C LEU A 162 -0.73 13.29 1.25
N GLY A 163 0.53 13.74 1.23
CA GLY A 163 1.23 14.30 2.39
C GLY A 163 0.67 15.62 2.92
N SER A 164 -0.22 16.28 2.18
CA SER A 164 -0.91 17.51 2.61
C SER A 164 -2.29 17.24 3.21
N LEU A 165 -2.79 16.00 3.14
CA LEU A 165 -4.13 15.64 3.59
C LEU A 165 -4.13 15.06 5.01
N PRO A 166 -5.10 15.41 5.85
CA PRO A 166 -5.35 14.71 7.10
C PRO A 166 -5.76 13.25 6.82
N LEU A 167 -5.62 12.39 7.82
CA LEU A 167 -5.85 10.95 7.68
C LEU A 167 -7.21 10.61 7.02
N GLU A 168 -8.29 11.23 7.50
CA GLU A 168 -9.66 10.95 7.03
C GLU A 168 -9.89 11.29 5.56
N GLU A 169 -9.21 12.30 5.04
CA GLU A 169 -9.28 12.68 3.63
C GLU A 169 -8.32 11.83 2.80
N ARG A 170 -7.11 11.57 3.32
CA ARG A 170 -6.10 10.76 2.64
C ARG A 170 -6.58 9.35 2.35
N ILE A 171 -7.22 8.66 3.29
CA ILE A 171 -7.73 7.29 3.07
C ILE A 171 -8.84 7.22 2.01
N LYS A 172 -9.53 8.31 1.71
CA LYS A 172 -10.52 8.37 0.63
C LYS A 172 -9.89 8.51 -0.76
N CYS A 173 -8.65 9.02 -0.81
CA CYS A 173 -7.95 9.34 -2.05
C CYS A 173 -6.78 8.40 -2.33
N ASN A 174 -6.36 7.58 -1.37
CA ASN A 174 -5.19 6.73 -1.55
C ASN A 174 -5.56 5.29 -1.91
N GLN A 175 -4.61 4.59 -2.48
CA GLN A 175 -4.74 3.20 -2.94
C GLN A 175 -4.98 2.21 -1.79
N ARG A 176 -4.41 2.45 -0.59
CA ARG A 176 -4.65 1.59 0.58
C ARG A 176 -6.08 1.69 1.05
N GLY A 177 -6.63 2.89 1.13
CA GLY A 177 -8.03 3.09 1.50
C GLY A 177 -8.98 2.31 0.59
N ILE A 178 -8.74 2.34 -0.73
CA ILE A 178 -9.54 1.57 -1.71
C ILE A 178 -9.40 0.07 -1.46
N ALA A 179 -8.18 -0.44 -1.27
CA ALA A 179 -7.94 -1.87 -1.06
C ALA A 179 -8.59 -2.37 0.24
N VAL A 180 -8.43 -1.61 1.35
CA VAL A 180 -8.99 -1.96 2.66
C VAL A 180 -10.52 -1.84 2.67
N GLN A 181 -11.10 -0.88 1.94
CA GLN A 181 -12.54 -0.78 1.81
C GLN A 181 -13.14 -2.01 1.11
N LYS A 182 -12.49 -2.52 0.07
CA LYS A 182 -12.90 -3.79 -0.60
C LYS A 182 -12.81 -4.99 0.34
N LEU A 183 -11.76 -5.07 1.17
CA LEU A 183 -11.66 -6.10 2.21
C LEU A 183 -12.81 -5.98 3.21
N LYS A 184 -13.11 -4.76 3.69
CA LYS A 184 -14.23 -4.52 4.61
C LYS A 184 -15.56 -5.01 4.03
N GLU A 185 -15.85 -4.65 2.78
CA GLU A 185 -17.07 -5.08 2.10
C GLU A 185 -17.17 -6.61 1.95
N TYR A 186 -16.04 -7.29 1.78
CA TYR A 186 -16.00 -8.75 1.78
C TYR A 186 -16.32 -9.30 3.17
N LEU A 187 -15.71 -8.77 4.23
CA LEU A 187 -15.92 -9.20 5.62
C LEU A 187 -17.35 -8.96 6.12
N GLU A 188 -18.05 -7.96 5.58
CA GLU A 188 -19.44 -7.65 5.96
C GLU A 188 -20.48 -8.53 5.22
N LYS A 189 -20.08 -9.20 4.14
CA LYS A 189 -20.96 -10.08 3.34
C LYS A 189 -20.90 -11.55 3.74
N GLY A 190 -19.88 -11.96 4.46
CA GLY A 190 -19.68 -13.34 4.94
C GLY A 190 -20.08 -13.47 6.40
#